data_7b5505427676c3a5c528be5a1583ee78
#
_entry.id   7b5505427676c3a5c528be5a1583ee78
#
_cell.length_a   1.000
_cell.length_b   1.000
_cell.length_c   1.000
_cell.angle_alpha   90.00
_cell.angle_beta   90.00
_cell.angle_gamma   90.00
#
_symmetry.space_group_name_H-M   'P 1'
#
loop_
_entity.id
_entity.type
_entity.pdbx_description
1 polymer ?
#
loop_
_entity_poly.entity_id
_entity_poly.type
_entity_poly.pdbx_seq_one_letter_code
_entity_poly.pdbx_strand_id
1 'polypeptide(L)'
;MDIRQSTVGRITGYCMEKYEMIDYKKIQEIVRQAAKLFADRESVGCIKEKGMYDFVTAVDEAVQNFIQKELQVLYPEISFLGEESNEKNVNMEGLVWVLDPVDGTTNLIHDYKGSAISLALLNNKEVIAGIIYDPYLDEMYFAEKGKGAYLNEQPIHVSSAKSMSESLIAIGTSPYRKEEAADNFKTFEKIYMDCQDLRRTGSAALDLAHIACGRIEGYLEKNLKLWDFAAGAIIVREAGGAVLDYEGNERTMELIGDVVAGNESIGQILANKYV
;
A
#
# COMPACT_ATOMS: atom_id res chain seq x y z
N MET A 1 -29.10 34.49 16.86
CA MET A 1 -28.90 34.46 15.41
C MET A 1 -27.47 34.00 15.17
N ASP A 2 -27.34 32.84 14.57
CA ASP A 2 -26.30 31.82 14.78
C ASP A 2 -25.08 32.06 13.87
N ILE A 3 -23.95 32.48 14.48
CA ILE A 3 -22.68 32.71 13.78
C ILE A 3 -21.87 31.40 13.59
N ARG A 4 -22.35 30.26 14.14
CA ARG A 4 -21.60 28.98 14.11
C ARG A 4 -21.79 28.12 12.85
N GLN A 5 -22.79 28.37 12.02
CA GLN A 5 -23.05 27.58 10.80
C GLN A 5 -22.25 28.06 9.57
N SER A 6 -21.69 29.26 9.57
CA SER A 6 -20.98 29.78 8.38
C SER A 6 -19.50 29.40 8.28
N THR A 7 -18.90 28.93 9.37
CA THR A 7 -17.46 28.61 9.40
C THR A 7 -17.16 27.18 8.98
N VAL A 8 -18.02 26.22 9.34
CA VAL A 8 -17.84 24.79 9.00
C VAL A 8 -18.06 24.57 7.50
N GLY A 9 -19.05 25.23 6.90
CA GLY A 9 -19.31 25.11 5.45
C GLY A 9 -18.22 25.73 4.55
N ARG A 10 -17.47 26.73 5.05
CA ARG A 10 -16.35 27.32 4.31
C ARG A 10 -15.08 26.49 4.40
N ILE A 11 -14.85 25.80 5.53
CA ILE A 11 -13.66 24.93 5.71
C ILE A 11 -13.80 23.67 4.87
N THR A 12 -14.99 23.07 4.80
CA THR A 12 -15.26 21.89 3.98
C THR A 12 -15.20 22.21 2.48
N GLY A 13 -15.73 23.36 2.04
CA GLY A 13 -15.66 23.80 0.65
C GLY A 13 -14.21 24.09 0.19
N TYR A 14 -13.42 24.76 1.03
CA TYR A 14 -12.03 25.09 0.73
C TYR A 14 -11.12 23.84 0.67
N CYS A 15 -11.43 22.81 1.44
CA CYS A 15 -10.75 21.53 1.38
C CYS A 15 -11.12 20.77 0.10
N MET A 16 -12.40 20.71 -0.27
CA MET A 16 -12.85 20.00 -1.49
C MET A 16 -12.28 20.60 -2.78
N GLU A 17 -12.19 21.93 -2.89
CA GLU A 17 -11.57 22.61 -4.04
C GLU A 17 -10.07 22.29 -4.22
N LYS A 18 -9.34 21.97 -3.13
CA LYS A 18 -7.90 21.64 -3.20
C LYS A 18 -7.62 20.25 -3.77
N TYR A 19 -8.52 19.28 -3.62
CA TYR A 19 -8.33 17.93 -4.17
C TYR A 19 -8.47 17.89 -5.69
N GLU A 20 -9.35 18.71 -6.24
CA GLU A 20 -9.57 18.80 -7.69
C GLU A 20 -8.37 19.36 -8.46
N MET A 21 -7.34 19.87 -7.73
CA MET A 21 -6.13 20.44 -8.33
C MET A 21 -4.91 19.50 -8.32
N ILE A 22 -5.03 18.26 -7.82
CA ILE A 22 -3.89 17.32 -7.80
C ILE A 22 -3.77 16.63 -9.15
N ASP A 23 -2.65 16.85 -9.83
CA ASP A 23 -2.34 16.20 -11.10
C ASP A 23 -1.73 14.81 -10.88
N TYR A 24 -2.60 13.81 -10.72
CA TYR A 24 -2.16 12.43 -10.50
C TYR A 24 -1.39 11.85 -11.70
N LYS A 25 -1.62 12.31 -12.93
CA LYS A 25 -0.82 11.89 -14.09
C LYS A 25 0.63 12.34 -13.94
N LYS A 26 0.83 13.57 -13.50
CA LYS A 26 2.16 14.10 -13.21
C LYS A 26 2.86 13.32 -12.09
N ILE A 27 2.12 12.95 -11.05
CA ILE A 27 2.66 12.17 -9.93
C ILE A 27 3.04 10.76 -10.39
N GLN A 28 2.22 10.09 -11.21
CA GLN A 28 2.56 8.79 -11.81
C GLN A 28 3.84 8.87 -12.65
N GLU A 29 4.06 9.96 -13.40
CA GLU A 29 5.32 10.18 -14.11
C GLU A 29 6.53 10.32 -13.17
N ILE A 30 6.36 11.03 -12.04
CA ILE A 30 7.40 11.18 -11.02
C ILE A 30 7.76 9.80 -10.42
N VAL A 31 6.76 9.00 -10.05
CA VAL A 31 6.95 7.63 -9.53
C VAL A 31 7.67 6.76 -10.57
N ARG A 32 7.26 6.80 -11.84
CA ARG A 32 7.93 6.07 -12.94
C ARG A 32 9.37 6.49 -13.14
N GLN A 33 9.68 7.78 -12.99
CA GLN A 33 11.05 8.28 -13.09
C GLN A 33 11.90 7.82 -11.90
N ALA A 34 11.37 7.88 -10.68
CA ALA A 34 12.04 7.41 -9.46
C ALA A 34 12.40 5.92 -9.55
N ALA A 35 11.50 5.10 -10.08
CA ALA A 35 11.71 3.65 -10.21
C ALA A 35 12.89 3.25 -11.13
N LYS A 36 13.39 4.15 -11.98
CA LYS A 36 14.62 3.90 -12.75
C LYS A 36 15.84 3.67 -11.86
N LEU A 37 15.81 4.18 -10.62
CA LEU A 37 16.86 3.97 -9.63
C LEU A 37 16.98 2.50 -9.19
N PHE A 38 15.93 1.67 -9.34
CA PHE A 38 15.97 0.23 -9.04
C PHE A 38 16.99 -0.52 -9.89
N ALA A 39 17.36 0.02 -11.05
CA ALA A 39 18.38 -0.56 -11.93
C ALA A 39 19.83 -0.27 -11.48
N ASP A 40 20.05 0.64 -10.54
CA ASP A 40 21.37 0.98 -10.01
C ASP A 40 21.84 -0.07 -9.00
N ARG A 41 22.47 -1.13 -9.52
CA ARG A 41 22.96 -2.27 -8.72
C ARG A 41 24.10 -1.92 -7.78
N GLU A 42 24.83 -0.82 -8.02
CA GLU A 42 25.87 -0.33 -7.10
C GLU A 42 25.21 0.25 -5.86
N SER A 43 24.21 1.10 -6.02
CA SER A 43 23.43 1.67 -4.91
C SER A 43 22.62 0.60 -4.16
N VAL A 44 22.06 -0.42 -4.85
CA VAL A 44 21.42 -1.58 -4.20
C VAL A 44 22.41 -2.33 -3.30
N GLY A 45 23.68 -2.45 -3.70
CA GLY A 45 24.74 -3.09 -2.91
C GLY A 45 25.13 -2.33 -1.63
N CYS A 46 24.77 -1.06 -1.50
CA CYS A 46 25.00 -0.25 -0.31
C CYS A 46 23.91 -0.50 0.75
N ILE A 47 23.97 -1.66 1.40
CA ILE A 47 22.95 -2.14 2.36
C ILE A 47 23.29 -1.64 3.77
N LYS A 48 22.29 -1.13 4.49
CA LYS A 48 22.33 -0.84 5.92
C LYS A 48 21.25 -1.67 6.62
N GLU A 49 21.55 -2.20 7.80
CA GLU A 49 20.58 -2.88 8.64
C GLU A 49 19.95 -1.87 9.60
N LYS A 50 18.62 -1.69 9.56
CA LYS A 50 17.86 -0.83 10.48
C LYS A 50 17.48 -1.57 11.75
N GLY A 51 17.36 -2.90 11.67
CA GLY A 51 16.96 -3.80 12.75
C GLY A 51 17.09 -5.25 12.31
N MET A 52 16.73 -6.20 13.17
CA MET A 52 16.81 -7.61 12.85
C MET A 52 15.94 -7.94 11.61
N TYR A 53 16.61 -8.30 10.49
CA TYR A 53 15.98 -8.57 9.18
C TYR A 53 15.26 -7.37 8.53
N ASP A 54 15.57 -6.16 8.98
CA ASP A 54 15.08 -4.89 8.42
C ASP A 54 16.24 -4.19 7.70
N PHE A 55 16.15 -4.07 6.38
CA PHE A 55 17.21 -3.59 5.52
C PHE A 55 16.78 -2.34 4.75
N VAL A 56 17.72 -1.46 4.53
CA VAL A 56 17.59 -0.32 3.63
C VAL A 56 18.80 -0.28 2.69
N THR A 57 18.57 0.10 1.46
CA THR A 57 19.64 0.35 0.49
C THR A 57 19.76 1.84 0.17
N ALA A 58 20.84 2.25 -0.47
CA ALA A 58 20.94 3.61 -0.96
C ALA A 58 19.88 3.95 -2.03
N VAL A 59 19.28 2.92 -2.65
CA VAL A 59 18.16 3.10 -3.59
C VAL A 59 16.89 3.56 -2.86
N ASP A 60 16.55 2.98 -1.72
CA ASP A 60 15.38 3.39 -0.90
C ASP A 60 15.49 4.87 -0.55
N GLU A 61 16.65 5.29 0.01
CA GLU A 61 16.91 6.70 0.34
C GLU A 61 16.84 7.61 -0.90
N ALA A 62 17.39 7.18 -2.04
CA ALA A 62 17.41 7.97 -3.26
C ALA A 62 16.02 8.13 -3.90
N VAL A 63 15.22 7.06 -3.93
CA VAL A 63 13.85 7.07 -4.42
C VAL A 63 12.99 7.99 -3.55
N GLN A 64 13.07 7.84 -2.22
CA GLN A 64 12.33 8.71 -1.32
C GLN A 64 12.70 10.17 -1.51
N ASN A 65 13.99 10.50 -1.50
CA ASN A 65 14.45 11.88 -1.65
C ASN A 65 14.00 12.49 -2.99
N PHE A 66 14.02 11.71 -4.07
CA PHE A 66 13.57 12.16 -5.38
C PHE A 66 12.07 12.49 -5.36
N ILE A 67 11.22 11.55 -4.93
CA ILE A 67 9.76 11.72 -4.90
C ILE A 67 9.38 12.86 -3.95
N GLN A 68 9.93 12.89 -2.74
CA GLN A 68 9.66 13.92 -1.75
C GLN A 68 9.98 15.32 -2.28
N LYS A 69 11.13 15.49 -2.93
CA LYS A 69 11.54 16.76 -3.52
C LYS A 69 10.58 17.24 -4.61
N GLU A 70 10.21 16.35 -5.53
CA GLU A 70 9.29 16.69 -6.62
C GLU A 70 7.89 17.02 -6.10
N LEU A 71 7.37 16.25 -5.14
CA LEU A 71 6.08 16.52 -4.49
C LEU A 71 6.10 17.83 -3.71
N GLN A 72 7.19 18.13 -3.00
CA GLN A 72 7.34 19.37 -2.24
C GLN A 72 7.41 20.62 -3.14
N VAL A 73 7.93 20.48 -4.36
CA VAL A 73 7.91 21.56 -5.36
C VAL A 73 6.50 21.79 -5.89
N LEU A 74 5.74 20.73 -6.16
CA LEU A 74 4.39 20.82 -6.72
C LEU A 74 3.34 21.18 -5.67
N TYR A 75 3.47 20.64 -4.45
CA TYR A 75 2.47 20.71 -3.37
C TYR A 75 3.15 20.97 -2.03
N PRO A 76 3.79 22.15 -1.84
CA PRO A 76 4.61 22.45 -0.65
C PRO A 76 3.82 22.46 0.67
N GLU A 77 2.49 22.57 0.61
CA GLU A 77 1.62 22.58 1.79
C GLU A 77 1.18 21.19 2.24
N ILE A 78 1.46 20.13 1.46
CA ILE A 78 1.09 18.75 1.81
C ILE A 78 2.22 18.12 2.62
N SER A 79 1.90 17.62 3.81
CA SER A 79 2.85 16.93 4.67
C SER A 79 3.33 15.63 4.02
N PHE A 80 4.49 15.13 4.45
CA PHE A 80 5.09 13.93 3.89
C PHE A 80 5.52 12.97 5.00
N LEU A 81 5.10 11.71 4.90
CA LEU A 81 5.52 10.59 5.73
C LEU A 81 6.15 9.52 4.82
N GLY A 82 7.45 9.33 4.90
CA GLY A 82 8.15 8.27 4.19
C GLY A 82 8.70 7.23 5.16
N GLU A 83 8.87 6.00 4.69
CA GLU A 83 9.49 4.94 5.47
C GLU A 83 10.89 5.31 5.95
N GLU A 84 11.70 5.97 5.08
CA GLU A 84 13.09 6.36 5.35
C GLU A 84 13.20 7.72 6.05
N SER A 85 12.06 8.32 6.46
CA SER A 85 12.07 9.60 7.17
C SER A 85 12.55 9.46 8.61
N ASN A 86 13.41 10.39 9.06
CA ASN A 86 13.84 10.47 10.45
C ASN A 86 12.71 10.90 11.39
N GLU A 87 11.77 11.72 10.90
CA GLU A 87 10.60 12.17 11.64
C GLU A 87 9.40 11.27 11.33
N LYS A 88 9.08 10.40 12.28
CA LYS A 88 7.87 9.54 12.21
C LYS A 88 6.64 10.14 12.90
N ASN A 89 6.80 11.30 13.54
CA ASN A 89 5.71 12.05 14.18
C ASN A 89 5.15 13.12 13.23
N VAL A 90 4.67 12.70 12.07
CA VAL A 90 3.99 13.59 11.13
C VAL A 90 2.57 13.85 11.63
N ASN A 91 2.14 15.12 11.61
CA ASN A 91 0.74 15.42 11.86
C ASN A 91 -0.11 14.84 10.72
N MET A 92 -1.00 13.91 11.05
CA MET A 92 -1.90 13.24 10.11
C MET A 92 -3.22 14.01 9.88
N GLU A 93 -3.33 15.24 10.40
CA GLU A 93 -4.42 16.16 10.06
C GLU A 93 -4.17 16.82 8.70
N GLY A 94 -5.21 16.99 7.91
CA GLY A 94 -5.12 17.52 6.54
C GLY A 94 -4.53 16.50 5.56
N LEU A 95 -3.87 17.04 4.53
CA LEU A 95 -3.27 16.23 3.45
C LEU A 95 -1.89 15.73 3.85
N VAL A 96 -1.65 14.43 3.62
CA VAL A 96 -0.36 13.79 3.90
C VAL A 96 -0.03 12.79 2.79
N TRP A 97 1.12 12.96 2.15
CA TRP A 97 1.72 11.91 1.33
C TRP A 97 2.31 10.83 2.22
N VAL A 98 2.04 9.57 1.92
CA VAL A 98 2.61 8.40 2.61
C VAL A 98 3.32 7.54 1.57
N LEU A 99 4.62 7.32 1.76
CA LEU A 99 5.48 6.66 0.78
C LEU A 99 6.25 5.49 1.39
N ASP A 100 6.15 4.33 0.74
CA ASP A 100 7.18 3.30 0.75
C ASP A 100 7.99 3.43 -0.55
N PRO A 101 9.27 3.79 -0.49
CA PRO A 101 10.10 3.97 -1.68
C PRO A 101 10.44 2.65 -2.37
N VAL A 102 10.54 1.55 -1.61
CA VAL A 102 10.87 0.20 -2.12
C VAL A 102 10.18 -0.87 -1.27
N ASP A 103 8.87 -1.03 -1.42
CA ASP A 103 8.21 -2.19 -0.81
C ASP A 103 8.79 -3.49 -1.40
N GLY A 104 9.34 -4.32 -0.53
CA GLY A 104 10.10 -5.50 -0.93
C GLY A 104 11.61 -5.23 -1.09
N THR A 105 12.25 -4.47 -0.21
CA THR A 105 13.70 -4.20 -0.22
C THR A 105 14.54 -5.49 -0.28
N THR A 106 14.14 -6.54 0.43
CA THR A 106 14.80 -7.86 0.35
C THR A 106 14.77 -8.43 -1.07
N ASN A 107 13.65 -8.29 -1.78
CA ASN A 107 13.55 -8.71 -3.18
C ASN A 107 14.49 -7.91 -4.09
N LEU A 108 14.60 -6.59 -3.85
CA LEU A 108 15.53 -5.74 -4.60
C LEU A 108 16.98 -6.15 -4.37
N ILE A 109 17.39 -6.41 -3.11
CA ILE A 109 18.74 -6.86 -2.74
C ILE A 109 19.11 -8.14 -3.49
N HIS A 110 18.19 -9.11 -3.53
CA HIS A 110 18.38 -10.42 -4.17
C HIS A 110 18.10 -10.44 -5.69
N ASP A 111 17.78 -9.31 -6.29
CA ASP A 111 17.39 -9.22 -7.71
C ASP A 111 16.21 -10.14 -8.09
N TYR A 112 15.27 -10.34 -7.14
CA TYR A 112 14.14 -11.26 -7.30
C TYR A 112 13.03 -10.70 -8.21
N LYS A 113 13.08 -9.39 -8.54
CA LYS A 113 12.11 -8.72 -9.45
C LYS A 113 10.68 -8.68 -8.90
N GLY A 114 10.54 -8.39 -7.62
CA GLY A 114 9.24 -8.30 -6.94
C GLY A 114 9.24 -7.17 -5.91
N SER A 115 9.60 -5.96 -6.33
CA SER A 115 9.56 -4.76 -5.48
C SER A 115 8.81 -3.65 -6.19
N ALA A 116 8.15 -2.78 -5.44
CA ALA A 116 7.35 -1.69 -5.97
C ALA A 116 7.57 -0.38 -5.21
N ILE A 117 7.17 0.74 -5.82
CA ILE A 117 6.96 2.01 -5.13
C ILE A 117 5.49 2.09 -4.74
N SER A 118 5.21 2.39 -3.47
CA SER A 118 3.86 2.57 -2.93
C SER A 118 3.69 3.99 -2.42
N LEU A 119 2.82 4.79 -3.04
CA LEU A 119 2.53 6.18 -2.68
C LEU A 119 1.04 6.39 -2.46
N ALA A 120 0.66 6.82 -1.27
CA ALA A 120 -0.71 7.18 -0.94
C ALA A 120 -0.85 8.68 -0.64
N LEU A 121 -2.03 9.22 -0.87
CA LEU A 121 -2.45 10.52 -0.36
C LEU A 121 -3.59 10.31 0.63
N LEU A 122 -3.39 10.77 1.85
CA LEU A 122 -4.39 10.77 2.90
C LEU A 122 -4.93 12.18 3.13
N ASN A 123 -6.19 12.26 3.60
CA ASN A 123 -6.79 13.46 4.16
C ASN A 123 -7.44 13.14 5.51
N ASN A 124 -6.96 13.75 6.58
CA ASN A 124 -7.48 13.50 7.93
C ASN A 124 -7.56 11.99 8.25
N LYS A 125 -6.49 11.26 7.96
CA LYS A 125 -6.36 9.79 8.14
C LYS A 125 -7.27 8.94 7.22
N GLU A 126 -7.92 9.51 6.23
CA GLU A 126 -8.63 8.77 5.21
C GLU A 126 -7.78 8.73 3.94
N VAL A 127 -7.55 7.56 3.36
CA VAL A 127 -6.85 7.46 2.07
C VAL A 127 -7.77 7.90 0.93
N ILE A 128 -7.30 8.84 0.11
CA ILE A 128 -8.08 9.44 -0.98
C ILE A 128 -7.50 9.17 -2.37
N ALA A 129 -6.21 8.81 -2.45
CA ALA A 129 -5.59 8.31 -3.69
C ALA A 129 -4.45 7.37 -3.36
N GLY A 130 -4.18 6.43 -4.27
CA GLY A 130 -3.08 5.48 -4.16
C GLY A 130 -2.45 5.16 -5.50
N ILE A 131 -1.14 5.04 -5.51
CA ILE A 131 -0.30 4.67 -6.65
C ILE A 131 0.61 3.54 -6.20
N ILE A 132 0.62 2.43 -6.93
CA ILE A 132 1.62 1.38 -6.80
C ILE A 132 2.24 1.16 -8.18
N TYR A 133 3.56 1.15 -8.26
CA TYR A 133 4.26 0.93 -9.51
C TYR A 133 5.25 -0.23 -9.41
N ASP A 134 4.99 -1.25 -10.22
CA ASP A 134 5.93 -2.33 -10.47
C ASP A 134 6.82 -1.97 -11.67
N PRO A 135 8.12 -1.66 -11.47
CA PRO A 135 9.01 -1.28 -12.56
C PRO A 135 9.46 -2.46 -13.43
N TYR A 136 9.31 -3.69 -12.95
CA TYR A 136 9.75 -4.88 -13.69
C TYR A 136 8.75 -5.31 -14.77
N LEU A 137 7.46 -5.07 -14.49
CA LEU A 137 6.37 -5.34 -15.43
C LEU A 137 5.85 -4.09 -16.13
N ASP A 138 6.34 -2.89 -15.76
CA ASP A 138 5.81 -1.59 -16.17
C ASP A 138 4.30 -1.47 -15.89
N GLU A 139 3.90 -1.89 -14.67
CA GLU A 139 2.51 -1.88 -14.22
C GLU A 139 2.27 -0.74 -13.22
N MET A 140 1.46 0.23 -13.62
CA MET A 140 1.04 1.38 -12.83
C MET A 140 -0.38 1.16 -12.34
N TYR A 141 -0.53 0.81 -11.07
CA TYR A 141 -1.83 0.72 -10.39
C TYR A 141 -2.16 2.08 -9.78
N PHE A 142 -3.37 2.53 -10.00
CA PHE A 142 -3.85 3.82 -9.51
C PHE A 142 -5.32 3.75 -9.10
N ALA A 143 -5.66 4.41 -8.00
CA ALA A 143 -7.05 4.69 -7.65
C ALA A 143 -7.18 6.08 -7.02
N GLU A 144 -8.32 6.70 -7.24
CA GLU A 144 -8.78 7.91 -6.57
C GLU A 144 -10.17 7.64 -6.00
N LYS A 145 -10.43 8.07 -4.78
CA LYS A 145 -11.67 7.83 -4.05
C LYS A 145 -12.91 8.20 -4.88
N GLY A 146 -13.80 7.21 -5.09
CA GLY A 146 -15.04 7.34 -5.87
C GLY A 146 -14.84 7.39 -7.38
N LYS A 147 -13.60 7.13 -7.89
CA LYS A 147 -13.34 7.15 -9.35
C LYS A 147 -12.92 5.80 -9.92
N GLY A 148 -12.88 4.75 -9.08
CA GLY A 148 -12.48 3.40 -9.48
C GLY A 148 -10.98 3.18 -9.47
N ALA A 149 -10.56 1.94 -9.75
CA ALA A 149 -9.17 1.52 -9.81
C ALA A 149 -8.74 1.19 -11.24
N TYR A 150 -7.46 1.43 -11.54
CA TYR A 150 -6.90 1.31 -12.89
C TYR A 150 -5.53 0.64 -12.85
N LEU A 151 -5.23 -0.18 -13.86
CA LEU A 151 -3.90 -0.67 -14.21
C LEU A 151 -3.54 -0.13 -15.59
N ASN A 152 -2.46 0.65 -15.68
CA ASN A 152 -2.03 1.30 -16.93
C ASN A 152 -3.22 1.97 -17.66
N GLU A 153 -3.98 2.80 -16.93
CA GLU A 153 -5.18 3.53 -17.41
C GLU A 153 -6.38 2.64 -17.78
N GLN A 154 -6.28 1.31 -17.69
CA GLN A 154 -7.42 0.39 -17.92
C GLN A 154 -8.13 0.10 -16.60
N PRO A 155 -9.47 0.18 -16.55
CA PRO A 155 -10.23 -0.16 -15.34
C PRO A 155 -9.96 -1.60 -14.89
N ILE A 156 -9.81 -1.80 -13.58
CA ILE A 156 -9.62 -3.12 -12.99
C ILE A 156 -10.66 -3.40 -11.91
N HIS A 157 -10.91 -4.67 -11.66
CA HIS A 157 -11.80 -5.17 -10.63
C HIS A 157 -11.21 -6.41 -9.97
N VAL A 158 -11.57 -6.61 -8.70
CA VAL A 158 -11.25 -7.84 -7.97
C VAL A 158 -11.89 -9.07 -8.64
N SER A 159 -11.38 -10.25 -8.34
CA SER A 159 -11.94 -11.51 -8.86
C SER A 159 -13.36 -11.76 -8.35
N SER A 160 -14.10 -12.63 -9.04
CA SER A 160 -15.47 -13.04 -8.64
C SER A 160 -15.52 -14.35 -7.87
N ALA A 161 -14.38 -14.93 -7.46
CA ALA A 161 -14.31 -16.16 -6.67
C ALA A 161 -15.10 -16.02 -5.36
N LYS A 162 -15.77 -17.09 -4.95
CA LYS A 162 -16.63 -17.10 -3.76
C LYS A 162 -16.23 -18.13 -2.72
N SER A 163 -15.26 -18.99 -3.04
CA SER A 163 -14.81 -20.05 -2.15
C SER A 163 -13.29 -20.11 -2.09
N MET A 164 -12.75 -20.58 -0.97
CA MET A 164 -11.32 -20.79 -0.78
C MET A 164 -10.76 -21.76 -1.83
N SER A 165 -11.51 -22.79 -2.19
CA SER A 165 -11.07 -23.79 -3.20
C SER A 165 -10.89 -23.23 -4.62
N GLU A 166 -11.36 -22.02 -4.87
CA GLU A 166 -11.18 -21.29 -6.14
C GLU A 166 -10.12 -20.18 -6.03
N SER A 167 -9.40 -20.11 -4.90
CA SER A 167 -8.62 -18.91 -4.55
C SER A 167 -7.13 -19.18 -4.44
N LEU A 168 -6.33 -18.26 -4.99
CA LEU A 168 -4.92 -18.08 -4.65
C LEU A 168 -4.84 -17.05 -3.52
N ILE A 169 -4.13 -17.41 -2.44
CA ILE A 169 -3.99 -16.53 -1.27
C ILE A 169 -2.52 -16.14 -1.11
N ALA A 170 -2.26 -14.85 -1.08
CA ALA A 170 -0.95 -14.33 -0.69
C ALA A 170 -0.84 -14.24 0.83
N ILE A 171 0.36 -14.48 1.35
CA ILE A 171 0.66 -14.42 2.77
C ILE A 171 1.90 -13.57 3.02
N GLY A 172 1.83 -12.72 4.04
CA GLY A 172 2.98 -12.05 4.58
C GLY A 172 3.51 -12.75 5.82
N THR A 173 4.81 -12.72 6.04
CA THR A 173 5.47 -13.49 7.11
C THR A 173 5.97 -12.63 8.25
N SER A 174 5.74 -11.31 8.19
CA SER A 174 6.23 -10.32 9.19
C SER A 174 7.68 -10.62 9.58
N PRO A 175 8.67 -10.46 8.66
CA PRO A 175 10.04 -10.97 8.85
C PRO A 175 10.76 -10.36 10.06
N TYR A 176 10.28 -9.22 10.54
CA TYR A 176 10.78 -8.50 11.72
C TYR A 176 10.26 -9.06 13.06
N ARG A 177 9.28 -9.99 13.02
CA ARG A 177 8.56 -10.55 14.17
C ARG A 177 8.61 -12.08 14.13
N LYS A 178 9.82 -12.64 14.04
CA LYS A 178 10.00 -14.10 13.91
C LYS A 178 9.52 -14.89 15.15
N GLU A 179 9.36 -14.24 16.28
CA GLU A 179 8.73 -14.81 17.47
C GLU A 179 7.27 -15.22 17.24
N GLU A 180 6.58 -14.57 16.29
CA GLU A 180 5.20 -14.89 15.91
C GLU A 180 5.11 -15.98 14.81
N ALA A 181 6.23 -16.44 14.28
CA ALA A 181 6.26 -17.34 13.12
C ALA A 181 5.47 -18.64 13.35
N ALA A 182 5.59 -19.26 14.53
CA ALA A 182 4.89 -20.49 14.83
C ALA A 182 3.37 -20.38 14.71
N ASP A 183 2.79 -19.25 15.16
CA ASP A 183 1.35 -19.02 15.10
C ASP A 183 0.92 -18.59 13.70
N ASN A 184 1.71 -17.76 13.02
CA ASN A 184 1.46 -17.38 11.64
C ASN A 184 1.44 -18.62 10.72
N PHE A 185 2.41 -19.53 10.83
CA PHE A 185 2.47 -20.73 10.01
C PHE A 185 1.34 -21.73 10.31
N LYS A 186 0.81 -21.79 11.55
CA LYS A 186 -0.43 -22.56 11.83
C LYS A 186 -1.64 -21.98 11.08
N THR A 187 -1.75 -20.66 10.99
CA THR A 187 -2.79 -19.99 10.21
C THR A 187 -2.63 -20.32 8.73
N PHE A 188 -1.41 -20.18 8.20
CA PHE A 188 -1.12 -20.48 6.79
C PHE A 188 -1.38 -21.93 6.42
N GLU A 189 -1.07 -22.90 7.30
CA GLU A 189 -1.40 -24.31 7.10
C GLU A 189 -2.91 -24.51 6.93
N LYS A 190 -3.73 -23.92 7.80
CA LYS A 190 -5.21 -24.01 7.68
C LYS A 190 -5.71 -23.42 6.36
N ILE A 191 -5.17 -22.26 5.95
CA ILE A 191 -5.55 -21.62 4.69
C ILE A 191 -5.14 -22.50 3.51
N TYR A 192 -3.92 -23.05 3.53
CA TYR A 192 -3.39 -23.92 2.48
C TYR A 192 -4.25 -25.17 2.26
N MET A 193 -4.78 -25.76 3.33
CA MET A 193 -5.64 -26.94 3.22
C MET A 193 -6.98 -26.66 2.53
N ASP A 194 -7.41 -25.40 2.48
CA ASP A 194 -8.71 -25.01 1.93
C ASP A 194 -8.63 -24.25 0.59
N CYS A 195 -7.47 -23.60 0.29
CA CYS A 195 -7.30 -22.83 -0.94
C CYS A 195 -6.62 -23.64 -2.07
N GLN A 196 -6.56 -23.05 -3.28
CA GLN A 196 -5.86 -23.69 -4.39
C GLN A 196 -4.35 -23.71 -4.16
N ASP A 197 -3.77 -22.62 -3.71
CA ASP A 197 -2.35 -22.52 -3.40
C ASP A 197 -2.04 -21.21 -2.65
N LEU A 198 -0.85 -21.15 -2.03
CA LEU A 198 -0.33 -19.96 -1.39
C LEU A 198 0.70 -19.25 -2.26
N ARG A 199 0.81 -17.94 -2.07
CA ARG A 199 1.88 -17.11 -2.62
C ARG A 199 2.56 -16.35 -1.51
N ARG A 200 3.88 -16.23 -1.57
CA ARG A 200 4.68 -15.37 -0.71
C ARG A 200 5.60 -14.53 -1.60
N THR A 201 5.11 -13.36 -2.02
CA THR A 201 5.81 -12.49 -2.98
C THR A 201 6.90 -11.67 -2.30
N GLY A 202 6.64 -11.16 -1.11
CA GLY A 202 7.57 -10.33 -0.34
C GLY A 202 7.39 -8.82 -0.55
N SER A 203 6.26 -8.44 -1.14
CA SER A 203 5.81 -7.07 -1.34
C SER A 203 4.32 -6.97 -1.02
N ALA A 204 3.98 -6.32 0.08
CA ALA A 204 2.59 -6.12 0.49
C ALA A 204 1.81 -5.26 -0.51
N ALA A 205 2.46 -4.24 -1.05
CA ALA A 205 1.88 -3.38 -2.06
C ALA A 205 1.52 -4.15 -3.33
N LEU A 206 2.42 -5.02 -3.83
CA LEU A 206 2.14 -5.86 -5.00
C LEU A 206 1.05 -6.89 -4.72
N ASP A 207 1.02 -7.49 -3.54
CA ASP A 207 -0.04 -8.44 -3.17
C ASP A 207 -1.41 -7.76 -3.19
N LEU A 208 -1.53 -6.56 -2.63
CA LEU A 208 -2.76 -5.74 -2.68
C LEU A 208 -3.11 -5.32 -4.12
N ALA A 209 -2.14 -4.92 -4.92
CA ALA A 209 -2.34 -4.57 -6.33
C ALA A 209 -2.84 -5.78 -7.15
N HIS A 210 -2.32 -6.96 -6.89
CA HIS A 210 -2.76 -8.21 -7.54
C HIS A 210 -4.18 -8.61 -7.14
N ILE A 211 -4.61 -8.35 -5.89
CA ILE A 211 -6.02 -8.51 -5.52
C ILE A 211 -6.89 -7.56 -6.34
N ALA A 212 -6.51 -6.29 -6.41
CA ALA A 212 -7.31 -5.28 -7.09
C ALA A 212 -7.54 -5.58 -8.58
N CYS A 213 -6.58 -6.23 -9.24
CA CYS A 213 -6.73 -6.65 -10.64
C CYS A 213 -7.20 -8.09 -10.84
N GLY A 214 -7.58 -8.80 -9.76
CA GLY A 214 -8.15 -10.14 -9.80
C GLY A 214 -7.17 -11.27 -10.11
N ARG A 215 -5.87 -11.06 -9.92
CA ARG A 215 -4.83 -12.09 -10.09
C ARG A 215 -4.74 -13.05 -8.92
N ILE A 216 -5.04 -12.56 -7.72
CA ILE A 216 -5.16 -13.34 -6.48
C ILE A 216 -6.43 -12.91 -5.75
N GLU A 217 -6.96 -13.75 -4.88
CA GLU A 217 -8.24 -13.54 -4.24
C GLU A 217 -8.14 -12.98 -2.84
N GLY A 218 -7.02 -13.19 -2.15
CA GLY A 218 -6.85 -12.71 -0.79
C GLY A 218 -5.39 -12.58 -0.37
N TYR A 219 -5.20 -11.79 0.68
CA TYR A 219 -3.91 -11.53 1.32
C TYR A 219 -4.10 -11.31 2.81
N LEU A 220 -3.11 -11.74 3.62
CA LEU A 220 -3.06 -11.42 5.04
C LEU A 220 -1.62 -11.27 5.53
N GLU A 221 -1.39 -10.26 6.37
CA GLU A 221 -0.13 -10.05 7.09
C GLU A 221 -0.35 -9.25 8.37
N LYS A 222 0.42 -9.58 9.41
CA LYS A 222 0.45 -8.85 10.68
C LYS A 222 1.52 -7.76 10.68
N ASN A 223 1.26 -6.74 11.51
CA ASN A 223 2.24 -5.69 11.84
C ASN A 223 2.73 -4.86 10.63
N LEU A 224 1.91 -4.72 9.58
CA LEU A 224 2.22 -3.85 8.45
C LEU A 224 2.27 -2.38 8.88
N LYS A 225 3.18 -1.64 8.29
CA LYS A 225 3.25 -0.18 8.44
C LYS A 225 2.28 0.49 7.48
N LEU A 226 1.89 1.72 7.78
CA LEU A 226 0.93 2.47 6.98
C LEU A 226 1.37 2.61 5.51
N TRP A 227 2.66 2.80 5.25
CA TRP A 227 3.19 2.93 3.90
C TRP A 227 3.15 1.63 3.09
N ASP A 228 3.19 0.46 3.74
CA ASP A 228 3.09 -0.86 3.08
C ASP A 228 1.69 -1.08 2.47
N PHE A 229 0.63 -0.54 3.10
CA PHE A 229 -0.74 -0.90 2.71
C PHE A 229 -1.65 0.27 2.30
N ALA A 230 -1.34 1.52 2.63
CA ALA A 230 -2.29 2.62 2.42
C ALA A 230 -2.68 2.80 0.93
N ALA A 231 -1.71 2.77 0.02
CA ALA A 231 -2.00 2.86 -1.42
C ALA A 231 -2.78 1.64 -1.92
N GLY A 232 -2.36 0.44 -1.51
CA GLY A 232 -3.04 -0.81 -1.86
C GLY A 232 -4.48 -0.85 -1.33
N ALA A 233 -4.72 -0.31 -0.14
CA ALA A 233 -6.04 -0.32 0.47
C ALA A 233 -7.09 0.43 -0.37
N ILE A 234 -6.77 1.64 -0.86
CA ILE A 234 -7.71 2.35 -1.71
C ILE A 234 -7.84 1.69 -3.08
N ILE A 235 -6.76 1.15 -3.65
CA ILE A 235 -6.80 0.48 -4.95
C ILE A 235 -7.71 -0.76 -4.87
N VAL A 236 -7.60 -1.57 -3.80
CA VAL A 236 -8.47 -2.73 -3.57
C VAL A 236 -9.92 -2.31 -3.38
N ARG A 237 -10.18 -1.28 -2.55
CA ARG A 237 -11.54 -0.79 -2.28
C ARG A 237 -12.21 -0.25 -3.55
N GLU A 238 -11.51 0.56 -4.32
CA GLU A 238 -12.03 1.13 -5.57
C GLU A 238 -12.19 0.08 -6.68
N ALA A 239 -11.48 -1.06 -6.59
CA ALA A 239 -11.69 -2.23 -7.43
C ALA A 239 -12.85 -3.13 -6.99
N GLY A 240 -13.54 -2.80 -5.88
CA GLY A 240 -14.68 -3.56 -5.35
C GLY A 240 -14.29 -4.66 -4.36
N GLY A 241 -13.10 -4.60 -3.79
CA GLY A 241 -12.65 -5.51 -2.72
C GLY A 241 -12.79 -4.92 -1.33
N ALA A 242 -12.38 -5.70 -0.32
CA ALA A 242 -12.36 -5.33 1.09
C ALA A 242 -10.94 -5.33 1.64
N VAL A 243 -10.66 -4.38 2.54
CA VAL A 243 -9.43 -4.34 3.34
C VAL A 243 -9.83 -4.19 4.80
N LEU A 244 -9.56 -5.22 5.58
CA LEU A 244 -10.05 -5.44 6.92
C LEU A 244 -8.89 -5.56 7.92
N ASP A 245 -9.18 -5.34 9.20
CA ASP A 245 -8.33 -5.79 10.30
C ASP A 245 -8.57 -7.28 10.62
N TYR A 246 -7.84 -7.81 11.60
CA TYR A 246 -8.01 -9.22 12.02
C TYR A 246 -9.29 -9.46 12.85
N GLU A 247 -10.00 -8.43 13.28
CA GLU A 247 -11.33 -8.51 13.87
C GLU A 247 -12.45 -8.48 12.82
N GLY A 248 -12.12 -8.33 11.54
CA GLY A 248 -13.06 -8.29 10.42
C GLY A 248 -13.71 -6.92 10.21
N ASN A 249 -13.24 -5.87 10.88
CA ASN A 249 -13.70 -4.51 10.66
C ASN A 249 -12.95 -3.88 9.48
N GLU A 250 -13.49 -2.81 8.91
CA GLU A 250 -12.78 -2.04 7.90
C GLU A 250 -11.45 -1.50 8.46
N ARG A 251 -10.34 -1.78 7.76
CA ARG A 251 -9.01 -1.37 8.19
C ARG A 251 -8.86 0.16 8.15
N THR A 252 -8.55 0.74 9.31
CA THR A 252 -8.24 2.16 9.47
C THR A 252 -6.79 2.47 9.07
N MET A 253 -6.48 3.75 8.80
CA MET A 253 -5.15 4.20 8.38
C MET A 253 -4.27 4.57 9.59
N GLU A 254 -4.11 3.62 10.50
CA GLU A 254 -3.17 3.72 11.62
C GLU A 254 -1.76 3.33 11.19
N LEU A 255 -0.75 3.83 11.92
CA LEU A 255 0.66 3.67 11.54
C LEU A 255 1.14 2.22 11.48
N ILE A 256 0.53 1.33 12.26
CA ILE A 256 0.85 -0.10 12.28
C ILE A 256 -0.45 -0.87 12.46
N GLY A 257 -0.58 -2.01 11.79
CA GLY A 257 -1.68 -2.91 12.06
C GLY A 257 -1.71 -4.15 11.16
N ASP A 258 -2.60 -5.04 11.53
CA ASP A 258 -2.83 -6.28 10.82
C ASP A 258 -3.77 -6.02 9.65
N VAL A 259 -3.52 -6.68 8.53
CA VAL A 259 -4.27 -6.48 7.29
C VAL A 259 -4.75 -7.82 6.76
N VAL A 260 -6.04 -7.88 6.46
CA VAL A 260 -6.68 -8.92 5.64
C VAL A 260 -7.30 -8.22 4.44
N ALA A 261 -6.97 -8.63 3.23
CA ALA A 261 -7.54 -8.07 2.02
C ALA A 261 -8.04 -9.17 1.09
N GLY A 262 -9.02 -8.84 0.24
CA GLY A 262 -9.54 -9.76 -0.75
C GLY A 262 -10.69 -9.17 -1.55
N ASN A 263 -11.25 -9.96 -2.47
CA ASN A 263 -12.60 -9.66 -2.92
C ASN A 263 -13.56 -9.76 -1.72
N GLU A 264 -14.75 -9.22 -1.83
CA GLU A 264 -15.69 -9.12 -0.70
C GLU A 264 -15.94 -10.48 0.01
N SER A 265 -16.07 -11.57 -0.75
CA SER A 265 -16.33 -12.90 -0.20
C SER A 265 -15.11 -13.49 0.49
N ILE A 266 -13.95 -13.47 -0.16
CA ILE A 266 -12.74 -14.10 0.35
C ILE A 266 -12.13 -13.31 1.51
N GLY A 267 -12.15 -11.97 1.45
CA GLY A 267 -11.71 -11.12 2.56
C GLY A 267 -12.47 -11.44 3.85
N GLN A 268 -13.80 -11.54 3.77
CA GLN A 268 -14.64 -11.91 4.93
C GLN A 268 -14.39 -13.35 5.41
N ILE A 269 -14.17 -14.30 4.51
CA ILE A 269 -13.83 -15.68 4.89
C ILE A 269 -12.49 -15.71 5.62
N LEU A 270 -11.47 -15.00 5.11
CA LEU A 270 -10.15 -14.94 5.73
C LEU A 270 -10.25 -14.36 7.15
N ALA A 271 -10.89 -13.21 7.31
CA ALA A 271 -11.02 -12.54 8.60
C ALA A 271 -11.83 -13.34 9.62
N ASN A 272 -12.93 -13.99 9.22
CA ASN A 272 -13.82 -14.67 10.17
C ASN A 272 -13.41 -16.11 10.50
N LYS A 273 -12.63 -16.78 9.65
CA LYS A 273 -12.35 -18.23 9.80
C LYS A 273 -10.90 -18.52 10.20
N TYR A 274 -9.95 -17.67 9.81
CA TYR A 274 -8.53 -18.05 9.93
C TYR A 274 -7.71 -17.16 10.87
N VAL A 275 -8.12 -15.92 11.11
CA VAL A 275 -7.39 -14.97 11.95
C VAL A 275 -8.12 -14.64 13.25
#